data_5956df9663399ef7ee036814a9bafa4a
#
_entry.id   5956df9663399ef7ee036814a9bafa4a
#
_cell.length_a   1.000
_cell.length_b   1.000
_cell.length_c   1.000
_cell.angle_alpha   90.00
_cell.angle_beta   90.00
_cell.angle_gamma   90.00
#
_symmetry.space_group_name_H-M   'P 1'
#
loop_
_entity.id
_entity.type
_entity.pdbx_description
1 polymer ?
#
loop_
_entity_poly.entity_id
_entity_poly.type
_entity_poly.pdbx_seq_one_letter_code
_entity_poly.pdbx_strand_id
1 'polypeptide(L)'
;MSGKNKITVMNFSGIYRKEQFSEETDWLDVSDIPGTNCYCDEEAFDEILKRIAEFPTEGIHFIDSGNYHYMSRIWLEKIAEPVTLVVFDNHTDMQPPAFGGLLSCGGWIEAALTEIPLIQRVILIGPDEEAFFQTEPELRERTDFLSRERLRAMTGEQREEFLEEKIKESSGALYISVDKDILCPGEADTSWSQGDLTLSELLEMLQTVLKCGEALGKEIVGVDICGESESSDNREENIKANRALIKCLNETKY
;
A
#
# COMPACT_ATOMS: atom_id res chain seq x y z
N MET A 1 -11.40 -17.30 19.72
CA MET A 1 -11.40 -17.59 18.28
C MET A 1 -10.51 -16.54 17.66
N SER A 2 -9.47 -16.92 16.93
CA SER A 2 -8.61 -15.96 16.22
C SER A 2 -9.46 -15.37 15.09
N GLY A 3 -9.92 -14.13 15.23
CA GLY A 3 -10.58 -13.42 14.13
C GLY A 3 -9.55 -13.22 13.02
N LYS A 4 -9.86 -13.66 11.81
CA LYS A 4 -9.12 -13.29 10.61
C LYS A 4 -9.39 -11.82 10.32
N ASN A 5 -8.42 -11.14 9.71
CA ASN A 5 -8.63 -9.78 9.24
C ASN A 5 -9.76 -9.76 8.19
N LYS A 6 -10.61 -8.76 8.28
CA LYS A 6 -11.65 -8.54 7.28
C LYS A 6 -10.99 -8.15 5.96
N ILE A 7 -11.46 -8.71 4.86
CA ILE A 7 -10.95 -8.40 3.52
C ILE A 7 -12.01 -7.59 2.78
N THR A 8 -11.63 -6.45 2.23
CA THR A 8 -12.45 -5.65 1.31
C THR A 8 -11.79 -5.64 -0.05
N VAL A 9 -12.50 -6.08 -1.07
CA VAL A 9 -12.03 -6.03 -2.47
C VAL A 9 -12.72 -4.88 -3.19
N MET A 10 -11.94 -3.93 -3.65
CA MET A 10 -12.40 -2.81 -4.47
C MET A 10 -12.28 -3.18 -5.94
N ASN A 11 -13.42 -3.28 -6.61
CA ASN A 11 -13.48 -3.68 -8.00
C ASN A 11 -13.63 -2.45 -8.90
N PHE A 12 -12.52 -1.99 -9.48
CA PHE A 12 -12.51 -0.90 -10.47
C PHE A 12 -12.57 -1.43 -11.90
N SER A 13 -11.69 -2.38 -12.24
CA SER A 13 -11.49 -2.83 -13.62
C SER A 13 -12.09 -4.21 -13.92
N GLY A 14 -12.59 -4.90 -12.92
CA GLY A 14 -13.07 -6.29 -13.05
C GLY A 14 -11.94 -7.32 -13.03
N ILE A 15 -10.77 -6.92 -12.58
CA ILE A 15 -9.56 -7.77 -12.60
C ILE A 15 -9.63 -8.91 -11.59
N TYR A 16 -10.26 -8.68 -10.44
CA TYR A 16 -10.42 -9.68 -9.41
C TYR A 16 -11.57 -10.65 -9.73
N ARG A 17 -11.41 -11.90 -9.29
CA ARG A 17 -12.45 -12.92 -9.33
C ARG A 17 -12.81 -13.32 -7.90
N LYS A 18 -14.09 -13.48 -7.61
CA LYS A 18 -14.58 -13.84 -6.26
C LYS A 18 -13.97 -15.14 -5.75
N GLU A 19 -13.66 -16.08 -6.64
CA GLU A 19 -13.07 -17.38 -6.30
C GLU A 19 -11.64 -17.30 -5.75
N GLN A 20 -10.99 -16.14 -5.87
CA GLN A 20 -9.66 -15.89 -5.30
C GLN A 20 -9.71 -15.57 -3.80
N PHE A 21 -10.85 -15.15 -3.30
CA PHE A 21 -11.05 -14.68 -1.93
C PHE A 21 -12.00 -15.59 -1.16
N SER A 22 -12.01 -15.45 0.17
CA SER A 22 -12.92 -16.21 1.05
C SER A 22 -14.37 -15.70 0.96
N GLU A 23 -15.33 -16.51 1.43
CA GLU A 23 -16.74 -16.13 1.49
C GLU A 23 -17.02 -14.93 2.43
N GLU A 24 -16.11 -14.64 3.36
CA GLU A 24 -16.22 -13.54 4.32
C GLU A 24 -15.66 -12.21 3.76
N THR A 25 -15.38 -12.14 2.46
CA THR A 25 -14.82 -10.97 1.81
C THR A 25 -15.93 -10.00 1.41
N ASP A 26 -15.81 -8.75 1.84
CA ASP A 26 -16.65 -7.67 1.32
C ASP A 26 -16.21 -7.30 -0.10
N TRP A 27 -17.18 -7.17 -0.98
CA TRP A 27 -16.96 -6.82 -2.37
C TRP A 27 -17.59 -5.47 -2.67
N LEU A 28 -16.76 -4.46 -2.91
CA LEU A 28 -17.19 -3.11 -3.25
C LEU A 28 -16.98 -2.87 -4.76
N ASP A 29 -18.07 -2.82 -5.49
CA ASP A 29 -18.03 -2.46 -6.92
C ASP A 29 -18.00 -0.95 -7.07
N VAL A 30 -16.96 -0.44 -7.71
CA VAL A 30 -16.71 0.97 -8.03
C VAL A 30 -16.44 1.16 -9.53
N SER A 31 -16.66 0.12 -10.33
CA SER A 31 -16.39 0.10 -11.77
C SER A 31 -17.27 1.05 -12.59
N ASP A 32 -18.40 1.48 -12.02
CA ASP A 32 -19.33 2.42 -12.62
C ASP A 32 -18.98 3.91 -12.37
N ILE A 33 -17.95 4.18 -11.54
CA ILE A 33 -17.52 5.55 -11.24
C ILE A 33 -16.56 6.02 -12.35
N PRO A 34 -16.91 7.05 -13.13
CA PRO A 34 -16.00 7.62 -14.12
C PRO A 34 -14.88 8.43 -13.43
N GLY A 35 -13.82 8.77 -14.16
CA GLY A 35 -12.75 9.64 -13.66
C GLY A 35 -11.80 8.97 -12.64
N THR A 36 -11.68 7.65 -12.67
CA THR A 36 -10.94 6.88 -11.67
C THR A 36 -9.61 6.29 -12.15
N ASN A 37 -9.35 6.23 -13.47
CA ASN A 37 -8.16 5.55 -13.99
C ASN A 37 -6.91 6.43 -13.95
N CYS A 38 -5.88 6.03 -13.24
CA CYS A 38 -4.62 6.75 -12.94
C CYS A 38 -4.81 8.04 -12.15
N TYR A 39 -5.90 8.72 -12.34
CA TYR A 39 -6.31 9.96 -11.68
C TYR A 39 -7.70 9.79 -11.07
N CYS A 40 -7.92 10.47 -9.94
CA CYS A 40 -9.22 10.55 -9.31
C CYS A 40 -9.67 12.01 -9.33
N ASP A 41 -10.71 12.31 -10.10
CA ASP A 41 -11.29 13.65 -10.06
C ASP A 41 -12.13 13.86 -8.78
N GLU A 42 -12.49 15.10 -8.50
CA GLU A 42 -13.18 15.47 -7.27
C GLU A 42 -14.54 14.78 -7.11
N GLU A 43 -15.26 14.58 -8.22
CA GLU A 43 -16.57 13.91 -8.22
C GLU A 43 -16.40 12.40 -7.91
N ALA A 44 -15.40 11.77 -8.51
CA ALA A 44 -15.04 10.37 -8.24
C ALA A 44 -14.56 10.17 -6.80
N PHE A 45 -13.71 11.07 -6.28
CA PHE A 45 -13.25 11.05 -4.91
C PHE A 45 -14.43 11.08 -3.92
N ASP A 46 -15.33 12.02 -4.07
CA ASP A 46 -16.49 12.17 -3.21
C ASP A 46 -17.42 10.94 -3.27
N GLU A 47 -17.63 10.38 -4.46
CA GLU A 47 -18.47 9.20 -4.62
C GLU A 47 -17.82 7.94 -4.01
N ILE A 48 -16.52 7.75 -4.21
CA ILE A 48 -15.80 6.64 -3.58
C ILE A 48 -15.84 6.77 -2.05
N LEU A 49 -15.59 7.96 -1.53
CA LEU A 49 -15.61 8.21 -0.08
C LEU A 49 -16.97 7.88 0.53
N LYS A 50 -18.08 8.21 -0.15
CA LYS A 50 -19.43 7.80 0.26
C LYS A 50 -19.61 6.29 0.26
N ARG A 51 -19.11 5.58 -0.76
CA ARG A 51 -19.25 4.12 -0.86
C ARG A 51 -18.46 3.38 0.21
N ILE A 52 -17.29 3.91 0.61
CA ILE A 52 -16.50 3.30 1.68
C ILE A 52 -16.92 3.73 3.09
N ALA A 53 -17.88 4.65 3.24
CA ALA A 53 -18.23 5.23 4.54
C ALA A 53 -18.59 4.18 5.61
N GLU A 54 -19.34 3.15 5.22
CA GLU A 54 -19.78 2.08 6.13
C GLU A 54 -18.75 0.95 6.30
N PHE A 55 -17.65 0.96 5.55
CA PHE A 55 -16.59 -0.05 5.66
C PHE A 55 -15.59 0.39 6.73
N PRO A 56 -15.06 -0.51 7.57
CA PRO A 56 -13.99 -0.17 8.51
C PRO A 56 -12.70 0.17 7.75
N THR A 57 -11.86 1.01 8.35
CA THR A 57 -10.50 1.24 7.84
C THR A 57 -9.59 0.06 8.17
N GLU A 58 -9.88 -0.62 9.28
CA GLU A 58 -9.16 -1.82 9.72
C GLU A 58 -9.43 -3.01 8.78
N GLY A 59 -8.41 -3.78 8.54
CA GLY A 59 -8.48 -4.96 7.67
C GLY A 59 -7.55 -4.85 6.46
N ILE A 60 -7.82 -5.68 5.46
CA ILE A 60 -7.02 -5.77 4.24
C ILE A 60 -7.88 -5.28 3.06
N HIS A 61 -7.40 -4.25 2.36
CA HIS A 61 -8.07 -3.69 1.19
C HIS A 61 -7.30 -4.09 -0.07
N PHE A 62 -7.93 -4.82 -0.97
CA PHE A 62 -7.39 -5.08 -2.30
C PHE A 62 -7.83 -4.00 -3.26
N ILE A 63 -6.88 -3.27 -3.85
CA ILE A 63 -7.10 -2.03 -4.61
C ILE A 63 -6.82 -2.23 -6.10
N ASP A 64 -7.14 -3.32 -6.73
CA ASP A 64 -7.02 -3.46 -8.18
C ASP A 64 -5.57 -3.22 -8.72
N SER A 65 -5.39 -2.61 -9.89
CA SER A 65 -4.08 -2.31 -10.47
C SER A 65 -3.43 -1.07 -9.84
N GLY A 66 -2.13 -0.86 -10.08
CA GLY A 66 -1.40 0.32 -9.63
C GLY A 66 -1.99 1.66 -10.09
N ASN A 67 -2.85 1.65 -11.14
CA ASN A 67 -3.59 2.82 -11.56
C ASN A 67 -4.53 3.39 -10.48
N TYR A 68 -4.91 2.56 -9.52
CA TYR A 68 -5.82 2.93 -8.43
C TYR A 68 -5.14 3.05 -7.07
N HIS A 69 -3.79 3.07 -7.01
CA HIS A 69 -3.04 3.17 -5.76
C HIS A 69 -3.40 4.41 -4.92
N TYR A 70 -3.89 5.47 -5.54
CA TYR A 70 -4.42 6.65 -4.84
C TYR A 70 -5.56 6.33 -3.85
N MET A 71 -6.17 5.15 -3.94
CA MET A 71 -7.18 4.70 -2.98
C MET A 71 -6.66 4.67 -1.55
N SER A 72 -5.36 4.40 -1.35
CA SER A 72 -4.71 4.50 -0.04
C SER A 72 -4.93 5.88 0.58
N ARG A 73 -4.79 6.96 -0.21
CA ARG A 73 -5.09 8.33 0.22
C ARG A 73 -6.56 8.51 0.63
N ILE A 74 -7.51 7.86 -0.08
CA ILE A 74 -8.95 7.97 0.21
C ILE A 74 -9.30 7.18 1.49
N TRP A 75 -8.73 6.00 1.71
CA TRP A 75 -8.88 5.27 2.98
C TRP A 75 -8.35 6.07 4.16
N LEU A 76 -7.24 6.80 3.98
CA LEU A 76 -6.63 7.64 5.00
C LEU A 76 -7.50 8.85 5.43
N GLU A 77 -8.52 9.24 4.66
CA GLU A 77 -9.52 10.22 5.13
C GLU A 77 -10.30 9.76 6.36
N LYS A 78 -10.35 8.46 6.60
CA LYS A 78 -11.15 7.86 7.66
C LYS A 78 -10.38 7.62 8.96
N ILE A 79 -9.07 7.88 8.98
CA ILE A 79 -8.26 7.72 10.20
C ILE A 79 -8.65 8.78 11.23
N ALA A 80 -8.61 8.38 12.52
CA ALA A 80 -9.00 9.26 13.62
C ALA A 80 -7.83 9.58 14.59
N GLU A 81 -6.64 9.03 14.32
CA GLU A 81 -5.45 9.19 15.15
C GLU A 81 -4.18 9.35 14.30
N PRO A 82 -3.09 9.86 14.89
CA PRO A 82 -1.82 9.98 14.16
C PRO A 82 -1.32 8.63 13.66
N VAL A 83 -0.86 8.62 12.41
CA VAL A 83 -0.41 7.42 11.70
C VAL A 83 0.96 7.62 11.07
N THR A 84 1.77 6.59 11.11
CA THR A 84 2.96 6.43 10.25
C THR A 84 2.62 5.47 9.11
N LEU A 85 2.84 5.89 7.87
CA LEU A 85 2.69 5.02 6.70
C LEU A 85 3.92 4.14 6.54
N VAL A 86 3.72 2.86 6.27
CA VAL A 86 4.77 1.93 5.85
C VAL A 86 4.43 1.47 4.43
N VAL A 87 5.21 1.92 3.46
CA VAL A 87 4.91 1.73 2.04
C VAL A 87 5.98 0.87 1.39
N PHE A 88 5.56 -0.22 0.77
CA PHE A 88 6.35 -1.10 -0.07
C PHE A 88 5.94 -0.86 -1.53
N ASP A 89 6.82 -0.26 -2.33
CA ASP A 89 6.51 0.19 -3.67
C ASP A 89 7.79 0.30 -4.50
N ASN A 90 7.73 0.11 -5.79
CA ASN A 90 8.84 0.41 -6.70
C ASN A 90 8.90 1.89 -7.12
N HIS A 91 7.83 2.65 -6.83
CA HIS A 91 7.68 4.07 -7.16
C HIS A 91 7.65 4.93 -5.89
N THR A 92 7.91 6.22 -6.04
CA THR A 92 7.91 7.13 -4.87
C THR A 92 6.51 7.55 -4.47
N ASP A 93 5.59 7.57 -5.40
CA ASP A 93 4.22 8.09 -5.27
C ASP A 93 4.12 9.47 -4.58
N MET A 94 5.20 10.24 -4.74
CA MET A 94 5.36 11.61 -4.23
C MET A 94 5.49 12.64 -5.35
N GLN A 95 4.93 12.35 -6.53
CA GLN A 95 4.95 13.30 -7.63
C GLN A 95 3.99 14.47 -7.34
N PRO A 96 4.35 15.69 -7.74
CA PRO A 96 3.47 16.83 -7.57
C PRO A 96 2.15 16.62 -8.33
N PRO A 97 1.03 17.19 -7.82
CA PRO A 97 -0.26 17.05 -8.45
C PRO A 97 -0.24 17.48 -9.93
N ALA A 98 -0.74 16.62 -10.81
CA ALA A 98 -0.88 16.93 -12.22
C ALA A 98 -2.21 17.65 -12.51
N PHE A 99 -2.30 18.34 -13.64
CA PHE A 99 -3.56 18.88 -14.17
C PHE A 99 -4.45 19.61 -13.17
N GLY A 100 -3.91 20.59 -12.46
CA GLY A 100 -4.70 21.46 -11.58
C GLY A 100 -5.03 20.88 -10.20
N GLY A 101 -4.28 19.90 -9.75
CA GLY A 101 -4.40 19.36 -8.39
C GLY A 101 -5.15 18.04 -8.31
N LEU A 102 -5.33 17.32 -9.41
CA LEU A 102 -5.96 16.00 -9.39
C LEU A 102 -5.13 15.00 -8.61
N LEU A 103 -5.79 14.25 -7.73
CA LEU A 103 -5.20 13.10 -7.05
C LEU A 103 -4.80 12.04 -8.09
N SER A 104 -3.59 11.50 -7.98
CA SER A 104 -3.07 10.50 -8.91
C SER A 104 -2.45 9.31 -8.18
N CYS A 105 -2.35 8.18 -8.88
CA CYS A 105 -1.64 7.01 -8.36
C CYS A 105 -0.18 7.33 -8.00
N GLY A 106 0.53 8.10 -8.83
CA GLY A 106 1.93 8.48 -8.57
C GLY A 106 2.13 9.68 -7.63
N GLY A 107 1.08 10.25 -7.04
CA GLY A 107 1.14 11.43 -6.17
C GLY A 107 0.38 11.28 -4.85
N TRP A 108 -0.12 10.08 -4.53
CA TRP A 108 -0.99 9.90 -3.37
C TRP A 108 -0.26 10.08 -2.02
N ILE A 109 1.03 9.75 -1.94
CA ILE A 109 1.83 9.98 -0.72
C ILE A 109 2.07 11.48 -0.50
N GLU A 110 2.36 12.22 -1.57
CA GLU A 110 2.46 13.69 -1.50
C GLU A 110 1.15 14.28 -0.97
N ALA A 111 0.01 13.91 -1.57
CA ALA A 111 -1.31 14.37 -1.14
C ALA A 111 -1.61 13.96 0.32
N ALA A 112 -1.28 12.72 0.73
CA ALA A 112 -1.47 12.28 2.10
C ALA A 112 -0.64 13.10 3.10
N LEU A 113 0.64 13.36 2.79
CA LEU A 113 1.53 14.13 3.66
C LEU A 113 1.14 15.60 3.77
N THR A 114 0.60 16.19 2.70
CA THR A 114 0.29 17.63 2.65
C THR A 114 -1.12 17.95 3.15
N GLU A 115 -2.07 17.07 2.91
CA GLU A 115 -3.49 17.35 3.14
C GLU A 115 -4.04 16.70 4.42
N ILE A 116 -3.42 15.59 4.91
CA ILE A 116 -3.88 14.90 6.12
C ILE A 116 -2.91 15.17 7.29
N PRO A 117 -3.25 16.05 8.24
CA PRO A 117 -2.37 16.39 9.37
C PRO A 117 -2.05 15.19 10.28
N LEU A 118 -2.87 14.15 10.24
CA LEU A 118 -2.68 12.92 11.04
C LEU A 118 -1.60 12.01 10.46
N ILE A 119 -1.19 12.18 9.20
CA ILE A 119 -0.05 11.45 8.64
C ILE A 119 1.23 12.10 9.12
N GLN A 120 1.92 11.43 10.03
CA GLN A 120 3.10 12.00 10.71
C GLN A 120 4.38 11.77 9.90
N ARG A 121 4.53 10.57 9.35
CA ARG A 121 5.76 10.12 8.70
C ARG A 121 5.47 9.00 7.71
N VAL A 122 6.38 8.82 6.76
CA VAL A 122 6.37 7.69 5.83
C VAL A 122 7.67 6.89 5.99
N ILE A 123 7.58 5.57 6.03
CA ILE A 123 8.68 4.64 5.86
C ILE A 123 8.49 4.07 4.46
N LEU A 124 9.29 4.53 3.49
CA LEU A 124 9.18 4.18 2.08
C LEU A 124 10.28 3.20 1.68
N ILE A 125 9.89 2.04 1.18
CA ILE A 125 10.77 0.94 0.83
C ILE A 125 10.60 0.59 -0.65
N GLY A 126 11.67 0.64 -1.42
CA GLY A 126 11.71 0.08 -2.78
C GLY A 126 12.11 1.00 -3.92
N PRO A 127 11.72 2.28 -3.96
CA PRO A 127 12.04 3.15 -5.08
C PRO A 127 13.56 3.33 -5.28
N ASP A 128 13.96 3.68 -6.49
CA ASP A 128 15.36 4.06 -6.75
C ASP A 128 15.72 5.42 -6.14
N GLU A 129 17.01 5.62 -5.87
CA GLU A 129 17.50 6.84 -5.22
C GLU A 129 17.29 8.08 -6.10
N GLU A 130 17.44 7.99 -7.39
CA GLU A 130 17.30 9.12 -8.30
C GLU A 130 15.88 9.66 -8.28
N ALA A 131 14.86 8.77 -8.37
CA ALA A 131 13.46 9.15 -8.29
C ALA A 131 13.11 9.79 -6.93
N PHE A 132 13.61 9.25 -5.84
CA PHE A 132 13.38 9.83 -4.51
C PHE A 132 14.01 11.20 -4.36
N PHE A 133 15.22 11.42 -4.82
CA PHE A 133 15.87 12.73 -4.72
C PHE A 133 15.30 13.80 -5.65
N GLN A 134 14.44 13.42 -6.61
CA GLN A 134 13.68 14.36 -7.43
C GLN A 134 12.39 14.85 -6.77
N THR A 135 11.95 14.24 -5.68
CA THR A 135 10.77 14.70 -4.93
C THR A 135 11.07 15.98 -4.14
N GLU A 136 10.03 16.67 -3.67
CA GLU A 136 10.16 17.90 -2.91
C GLU A 136 10.92 17.68 -1.58
N PRO A 137 11.84 18.61 -1.18
CA PRO A 137 12.63 18.48 0.04
C PRO A 137 11.80 18.25 1.30
N GLU A 138 10.68 18.95 1.42
CA GLU A 138 9.77 18.89 2.58
C GLU A 138 9.15 17.50 2.75
N LEU A 139 8.88 16.79 1.66
CA LEU A 139 8.40 15.41 1.70
C LEU A 139 9.50 14.45 2.17
N ARG A 140 10.74 14.66 1.67
CA ARG A 140 11.88 13.83 2.06
C ARG A 140 12.23 13.94 3.55
N GLU A 141 12.08 15.14 4.14
CA GLU A 141 12.30 15.34 5.59
C GLU A 141 11.32 14.55 6.47
N ARG A 142 10.16 14.19 5.92
CA ARG A 142 9.12 13.40 6.58
C ARG A 142 9.15 11.93 6.17
N THR A 143 10.19 11.49 5.44
CA THR A 143 10.28 10.13 4.89
C THR A 143 11.56 9.44 5.33
N ASP A 144 11.43 8.29 5.98
CA ASP A 144 12.51 7.33 6.16
C ASP A 144 12.57 6.45 4.91
N PHE A 145 13.67 6.54 4.19
CA PHE A 145 13.79 5.94 2.87
C PHE A 145 14.76 4.77 2.81
N LEU A 146 14.32 3.67 2.26
CA LEU A 146 15.15 2.50 1.95
C LEU A 146 15.08 2.21 0.45
N SER A 147 16.11 2.65 -0.27
CA SER A 147 16.16 2.53 -1.72
C SER A 147 16.32 1.09 -2.20
N ARG A 148 15.95 0.86 -3.47
CA ARG A 148 16.17 -0.40 -4.17
C ARG A 148 17.63 -0.81 -4.16
N GLU A 149 18.56 0.14 -4.37
CA GLU A 149 19.99 -0.08 -4.36
C GLU A 149 20.48 -0.56 -2.98
N ARG A 150 19.99 0.06 -1.91
CA ARG A 150 20.32 -0.36 -0.54
C ARG A 150 19.71 -1.73 -0.21
N LEU A 151 18.46 -1.98 -0.61
CA LEU A 151 17.81 -3.28 -0.43
C LEU A 151 18.64 -4.41 -1.03
N ARG A 152 19.18 -4.21 -2.24
CA ARG A 152 20.06 -5.18 -2.90
C ARG A 152 21.38 -5.41 -2.17
N ALA A 153 21.90 -4.39 -1.53
CA ALA A 153 23.20 -4.47 -0.83
C ALA A 153 23.07 -5.03 0.60
N MET A 154 21.88 -5.00 1.21
CA MET A 154 21.62 -5.40 2.58
C MET A 154 21.32 -6.90 2.69
N THR A 155 21.73 -7.50 3.80
CA THR A 155 21.24 -8.82 4.23
C THR A 155 19.80 -8.72 4.75
N GLY A 156 19.09 -9.85 4.91
CA GLY A 156 17.77 -9.88 5.55
C GLY A 156 17.80 -9.24 6.93
N GLU A 157 18.77 -9.62 7.76
CA GLU A 157 18.96 -9.08 9.12
C GLU A 157 19.13 -7.54 9.12
N GLN A 158 19.89 -6.98 8.18
CA GLN A 158 20.06 -5.53 8.07
C GLN A 158 18.76 -4.81 7.63
N ARG A 159 17.93 -5.44 6.81
CA ARG A 159 16.61 -4.92 6.43
C ARG A 159 15.66 -4.92 7.63
N GLU A 160 15.68 -6.01 8.42
CA GLU A 160 14.91 -6.13 9.66
C GLU A 160 15.33 -5.05 10.66
N GLU A 161 16.63 -4.90 10.93
CA GLU A 161 17.16 -3.86 11.83
C GLU A 161 16.73 -2.45 11.42
N PHE A 162 16.78 -2.13 10.11
CA PHE A 162 16.30 -0.85 9.60
C PHE A 162 14.82 -0.62 9.92
N LEU A 163 13.96 -1.60 9.62
CA LEU A 163 12.52 -1.49 9.86
C LEU A 163 12.21 -1.37 11.36
N GLU A 164 12.84 -2.19 12.21
CA GLU A 164 12.66 -2.11 13.65
C GLU A 164 13.05 -0.74 14.20
N GLU A 165 14.19 -0.18 13.77
CA GLU A 165 14.62 1.16 14.15
C GLU A 165 13.59 2.21 13.76
N LYS A 166 13.12 2.21 12.49
CA LYS A 166 12.20 3.24 11.99
C LYS A 166 10.80 3.12 12.59
N ILE A 167 10.30 1.92 12.81
CA ILE A 167 9.03 1.70 13.52
C ILE A 167 9.12 2.12 14.99
N LYS A 168 10.24 1.87 15.64
CA LYS A 168 10.47 2.31 17.03
C LYS A 168 10.53 3.83 17.15
N GLU A 169 11.16 4.50 16.18
CA GLU A 169 11.25 5.97 16.13
C GLU A 169 9.93 6.63 15.72
N SER A 170 9.05 5.91 15.04
CA SER A 170 7.77 6.42 14.54
C SER A 170 6.79 6.71 15.68
N SER A 171 5.80 7.55 15.43
CA SER A 171 4.71 7.87 16.34
C SER A 171 3.36 7.37 15.84
N GLY A 172 2.40 7.18 16.75
CA GLY A 172 1.04 6.78 16.41
C GLY A 172 0.91 5.33 15.97
N ALA A 173 -0.23 5.04 15.33
CA ALA A 173 -0.55 3.77 14.72
C ALA A 173 0.21 3.58 13.40
N LEU A 174 0.12 2.39 12.81
CA LEU A 174 0.71 2.08 11.50
C LEU A 174 -0.40 1.88 10.47
N TYR A 175 -0.18 2.37 9.27
CA TYR A 175 -0.94 2.02 8.07
C TYR A 175 0.03 1.45 7.05
N ILE A 176 -0.28 0.29 6.49
CA ILE A 176 0.62 -0.43 5.58
C ILE A 176 0.06 -0.37 4.18
N SER A 177 0.87 0.00 3.20
CA SER A 177 0.52 -0.08 1.77
C SER A 177 1.54 -0.92 1.03
N VAL A 178 1.07 -1.88 0.26
CA VAL A 178 1.90 -2.77 -0.56
C VAL A 178 1.46 -2.66 -2.01
N ASP A 179 2.30 -2.03 -2.85
CA ASP A 179 2.19 -2.23 -4.30
C ASP A 179 3.06 -3.44 -4.70
N LYS A 180 2.43 -4.41 -5.36
CA LYS A 180 3.12 -5.62 -5.81
C LYS A 180 4.16 -5.37 -6.89
N ASP A 181 4.21 -4.17 -7.45
CA ASP A 181 5.24 -3.82 -8.40
C ASP A 181 6.65 -3.68 -7.78
N ILE A 182 6.74 -3.66 -6.45
CA ILE A 182 8.02 -3.83 -5.74
C ILE A 182 8.66 -5.20 -6.00
N LEU A 183 7.85 -6.20 -6.38
CA LEU A 183 8.31 -7.56 -6.65
C LEU A 183 8.98 -7.67 -8.02
N CYS A 184 9.94 -8.58 -8.13
CA CYS A 184 10.58 -8.86 -9.40
C CYS A 184 9.63 -9.60 -10.37
N PRO A 185 9.85 -9.49 -11.69
CA PRO A 185 9.12 -10.27 -12.69
C PRO A 185 9.15 -11.77 -12.38
N GLY A 186 7.98 -12.44 -12.46
CA GLY A 186 7.80 -13.84 -12.09
C GLY A 186 7.35 -14.09 -10.65
N GLU A 187 7.43 -13.09 -9.75
CA GLU A 187 6.82 -13.14 -8.42
C GLU A 187 5.47 -12.39 -8.38
N ALA A 188 5.30 -11.41 -9.24
CA ALA A 188 4.04 -10.76 -9.58
C ALA A 188 4.03 -10.35 -11.06
N ASP A 189 2.85 -10.08 -11.60
CA ASP A 189 2.63 -9.46 -12.91
C ASP A 189 1.84 -8.16 -12.69
N THR A 190 2.46 -7.03 -13.03
CA THR A 190 1.89 -5.70 -12.78
C THR A 190 1.89 -4.86 -14.05
N SER A 191 1.01 -3.87 -14.13
CA SER A 191 0.95 -2.96 -15.28
C SER A 191 2.03 -1.88 -15.26
N TRP A 192 2.72 -1.71 -14.14
CA TRP A 192 3.79 -0.74 -13.94
C TRP A 192 5.17 -1.40 -13.92
N SER A 193 6.23 -0.59 -13.97
CA SER A 193 7.60 -1.09 -13.89
C SER A 193 7.84 -1.76 -12.55
N GLN A 194 8.50 -2.93 -12.59
CA GLN A 194 8.70 -3.77 -11.42
C GLN A 194 10.06 -3.57 -10.76
N GLY A 195 10.07 -3.79 -9.47
CA GLY A 195 11.25 -3.83 -8.62
C GLY A 195 11.99 -5.15 -8.70
N ASP A 196 12.73 -5.47 -7.64
CA ASP A 196 13.66 -6.59 -7.62
C ASP A 196 13.45 -7.54 -6.43
N LEU A 197 12.51 -7.27 -5.53
CA LEU A 197 12.29 -8.13 -4.38
C LEU A 197 11.62 -9.44 -4.78
N THR A 198 12.05 -10.51 -4.14
CA THR A 198 11.29 -11.75 -4.14
C THR A 198 10.10 -11.64 -3.18
N LEU A 199 9.07 -12.44 -3.41
CA LEU A 199 7.92 -12.51 -2.51
C LEU A 199 8.35 -12.91 -1.09
N SER A 200 9.34 -13.79 -0.94
CA SER A 200 9.88 -14.18 0.39
C SER A 200 10.47 -12.98 1.13
N GLU A 201 11.28 -12.17 0.47
CA GLU A 201 11.89 -10.98 1.07
C GLU A 201 10.84 -9.94 1.48
N LEU A 202 9.82 -9.72 0.67
CA LEU A 202 8.70 -8.85 1.01
C LEU A 202 7.96 -9.37 2.26
N LEU A 203 7.66 -10.67 2.31
CA LEU A 203 6.96 -11.27 3.45
C LEU A 203 7.79 -11.22 4.73
N GLU A 204 9.11 -11.41 4.67
CA GLU A 204 10.02 -11.27 5.82
C GLU A 204 9.98 -9.84 6.37
N MET A 205 10.10 -8.84 5.52
CA MET A 205 10.01 -7.44 5.92
C MET A 205 8.62 -7.08 6.47
N LEU A 206 7.55 -7.55 5.84
CA LEU A 206 6.19 -7.34 6.32
C LEU A 206 5.97 -7.97 7.70
N GLN A 207 6.46 -9.19 7.93
CA GLN A 207 6.42 -9.84 9.24
C GLN A 207 7.19 -9.03 10.30
N THR A 208 8.32 -8.42 9.94
CA THR A 208 9.08 -7.55 10.85
C THR A 208 8.25 -6.35 11.25
N VAL A 209 7.58 -5.68 10.29
CA VAL A 209 6.67 -4.56 10.58
C VAL A 209 5.57 -4.98 11.55
N LEU A 210 4.90 -6.11 11.27
CA LEU A 210 3.80 -6.62 12.09
C LEU A 210 4.25 -6.96 13.52
N LYS A 211 5.33 -7.73 13.66
CA LYS A 211 5.88 -8.14 14.96
C LYS A 211 6.40 -6.95 15.78
N CYS A 212 7.06 -6.01 15.12
CA CYS A 212 7.55 -4.81 15.77
C CYS A 212 6.40 -3.91 16.24
N GLY A 213 5.37 -3.73 15.41
CA GLY A 213 4.13 -3.03 15.78
C GLY A 213 3.48 -3.65 17.02
N GLU A 214 3.26 -4.97 17.01
CA GLU A 214 2.70 -5.70 18.15
C GLU A 214 3.55 -5.53 19.43
N ALA A 215 4.87 -5.72 19.31
CA ALA A 215 5.79 -5.61 20.44
C ALA A 215 5.82 -4.19 21.07
N LEU A 216 5.59 -3.16 20.27
CA LEU A 216 5.54 -1.76 20.70
C LEU A 216 4.12 -1.28 21.06
N GLY A 217 3.11 -2.15 20.94
CA GLY A 217 1.70 -1.79 21.17
C GLY A 217 1.16 -0.77 20.17
N LYS A 218 1.70 -0.73 18.95
CA LYS A 218 1.20 0.10 17.85
C LYS A 218 0.09 -0.65 17.10
N GLU A 219 -1.06 -0.03 17.00
CA GLU A 219 -2.17 -0.56 16.22
C GLU A 219 -1.88 -0.48 14.72
N ILE A 220 -2.31 -1.47 13.96
CA ILE A 220 -2.32 -1.42 12.49
C ILE A 220 -3.75 -1.09 12.07
N VAL A 221 -3.95 0.14 11.64
CA VAL A 221 -5.29 0.69 11.36
C VAL A 221 -5.77 0.43 9.93
N GLY A 222 -4.99 -0.25 9.10
CA GLY A 222 -5.37 -0.67 7.76
C GLY A 222 -4.18 -1.19 6.97
N VAL A 223 -4.46 -2.06 6.00
CA VAL A 223 -3.47 -2.59 5.05
C VAL A 223 -4.04 -2.57 3.65
N ASP A 224 -3.37 -1.90 2.73
CA ASP A 224 -3.71 -1.90 1.31
C ASP A 224 -2.80 -2.83 0.52
N ILE A 225 -3.37 -3.51 -0.46
CA ILE A 225 -2.64 -4.32 -1.44
C ILE A 225 -3.08 -3.90 -2.84
N CYS A 226 -2.14 -3.42 -3.63
CA CYS A 226 -2.31 -2.90 -4.97
C CYS A 226 -1.45 -3.66 -5.98
N GLY A 227 -1.49 -3.27 -7.26
CA GLY A 227 -0.55 -3.70 -8.29
C GLY A 227 -0.95 -4.97 -9.02
N GLU A 228 -2.24 -5.14 -9.36
CA GLU A 228 -2.64 -6.17 -10.33
C GLU A 228 -2.27 -5.75 -11.76
N SER A 229 -2.06 -6.74 -12.62
CA SER A 229 -1.92 -6.51 -14.07
C SER A 229 -3.28 -6.41 -14.73
N GLU A 230 -3.47 -5.43 -15.58
CA GLU A 230 -4.66 -5.33 -16.45
C GLU A 230 -4.65 -6.39 -17.57
N SER A 231 -3.51 -7.03 -17.82
CA SER A 231 -3.37 -8.17 -18.73
C SER A 231 -3.97 -9.43 -18.13
N SER A 232 -4.71 -10.19 -18.93
CA SER A 232 -5.37 -11.43 -18.45
C SER A 232 -4.44 -12.64 -18.37
N ASP A 233 -3.18 -12.56 -18.81
CA ASP A 233 -2.39 -13.73 -19.16
C ASP A 233 -1.56 -14.33 -18.02
N ASN A 234 -1.20 -13.57 -16.96
CA ASN A 234 -0.32 -14.03 -15.86
C ASN A 234 -0.93 -13.82 -14.47
N ARG A 235 -2.14 -14.35 -14.26
CA ARG A 235 -2.84 -14.18 -12.98
C ARG A 235 -2.38 -15.14 -11.89
N GLU A 236 -1.65 -16.20 -12.22
CA GLU A 236 -1.24 -17.22 -11.24
C GLU A 236 -0.22 -16.65 -10.25
N GLU A 237 0.73 -15.84 -10.70
CA GLU A 237 1.71 -15.16 -9.86
C GLU A 237 1.01 -14.22 -8.86
N ASN A 238 0.10 -13.38 -9.34
CA ASN A 238 -0.66 -12.47 -8.49
C ASN A 238 -1.56 -13.19 -7.49
N ILE A 239 -2.22 -14.28 -7.91
CA ILE A 239 -3.02 -15.11 -6.99
C ILE A 239 -2.13 -15.72 -5.89
N LYS A 240 -0.93 -16.20 -6.26
CA LYS A 240 0.04 -16.73 -5.30
C LYS A 240 0.50 -15.64 -4.33
N ALA A 241 0.85 -14.46 -4.84
CA ALA A 241 1.28 -13.32 -4.04
C ALA A 241 0.16 -12.85 -3.08
N ASN A 242 -1.06 -12.67 -3.58
CA ASN A 242 -2.21 -12.26 -2.77
C ASN A 242 -2.50 -13.26 -1.64
N ARG A 243 -2.47 -14.56 -1.92
CA ARG A 243 -2.66 -15.60 -0.89
C ARG A 243 -1.57 -15.60 0.16
N ALA A 244 -0.32 -15.37 -0.25
CA ALA A 244 0.82 -15.31 0.66
C ALA A 244 0.75 -14.07 1.57
N LEU A 245 0.38 -12.92 1.01
CA LEU A 245 0.16 -11.68 1.76
C LEU A 245 -1.00 -11.83 2.76
N ILE A 246 -2.15 -12.33 2.33
CA ILE A 246 -3.29 -12.61 3.24
C ILE A 246 -2.88 -13.54 4.37
N LYS A 247 -2.13 -14.61 4.06
CA LYS A 247 -1.65 -15.54 5.08
C LYS A 247 -0.74 -14.85 6.08
N CYS A 248 0.26 -14.10 5.61
CA CYS A 248 1.19 -13.35 6.44
C CYS A 248 0.46 -12.38 7.38
N LEU A 249 -0.47 -11.58 6.83
CA LEU A 249 -1.25 -10.61 7.58
C LEU A 249 -2.21 -11.25 8.61
N ASN A 250 -2.66 -12.48 8.39
CA ASN A 250 -3.51 -13.21 9.33
C ASN A 250 -2.75 -14.00 10.41
N GLU A 251 -1.44 -14.18 10.27
CA GLU A 251 -0.60 -14.86 11.28
C GLU A 251 -0.26 -13.94 12.46
N THR A 252 -0.33 -12.63 12.27
CA THR A 252 -0.11 -11.62 13.32
C THR A 252 -1.46 -10.95 13.62
N LYS A 253 -1.80 -10.82 14.90
CA LYS A 253 -3.01 -10.09 15.31
C LYS A 253 -2.67 -8.62 15.42
N TYR A 254 -3.37 -7.79 14.75
CA TYR A 254 -3.42 -6.35 14.94
C TYR A 254 -4.86 -5.87 15.13
#